data_e8b0841f536f2121d28cb08c1a69e40b
#
_entry.id   e8b0841f536f2121d28cb08c1a69e40b
#
_cell.length_a   1.000
_cell.length_b   1.000
_cell.length_c   1.000
_cell.angle_alpha   90.00
_cell.angle_beta   90.00
_cell.angle_gamma   90.00
#
_symmetry.space_group_name_H-M   'P 1'
#
loop_
_entity.id
_entity.type
_entity.pdbx_description
1 polymer ?
#
loop_
_entity_poly.entity_id
_entity_poly.type
_entity_poly.pdbx_seq_one_letter_code
_entity_poly.pdbx_strand_id
1 'polypeptide(L)'
;MDQQQQKKYVYWEWRTIIALMIAYALYYFVRKNFSVAVPAMEAELGISKAKLGAFMTANGIIYGVSRFINGILADRFSKKKLMAAGLALSAIVNLIICFSPALGKIFNMLDGEGKATLGLVYLIGSLWVLNGYLQGMGVPPCLSILAHWVKPSELATKQSIWNTSHSFGAGLVVFLCGFLLQKFGYSAWYLCFAVPAILSLLGLPVILFGLKDSPASVGLPPVEKMEKQKDVTGTDSVTEQLNLKGDAFKKYLNKMVFANPYIWIISIFNFCVYVIRFTILDWGATFLTQYKGMEISAAAGIVGSSELFGGVLGMIVAGWISDKVFKSKGHRTCLVFDLLATFTFFLFWKSGNLTVSVILLLVSSFFIYGPQALTGACISQQATKHATGTANGIAGIFGYASTAISGILFGFLADSVWGWDSVFLVSIAFGIVGAILIATMWNAPATGYARSERVIAEINAKSQD
;
A
#
# COMPACT_ATOMS: atom_id res chain seq x y z
N MET A 1 -6.39 26.34 -21.31
CA MET A 1 -5.91 27.02 -20.10
C MET A 1 -4.94 28.11 -20.50
N ASP A 2 -5.06 29.30 -19.91
CA ASP A 2 -4.04 30.32 -20.01
C ASP A 2 -2.75 29.92 -19.23
N GLN A 3 -1.65 30.65 -19.45
CA GLN A 3 -0.37 30.35 -18.79
C GLN A 3 -0.45 30.48 -17.25
N GLN A 4 -1.30 31.38 -16.73
CA GLN A 4 -1.45 31.59 -15.30
C GLN A 4 -2.19 30.42 -14.64
N GLN A 5 -3.25 29.92 -15.28
CA GLN A 5 -3.98 28.73 -14.83
C GLN A 5 -3.10 27.49 -14.86
N GLN A 6 -2.24 27.34 -15.87
CA GLN A 6 -1.31 26.21 -15.97
C GLN A 6 -0.27 26.23 -14.85
N LYS A 7 0.33 27.40 -14.55
CA LYS A 7 1.25 27.55 -13.41
C LYS A 7 0.56 27.22 -12.08
N LYS A 8 -0.67 27.73 -11.88
CA LYS A 8 -1.47 27.45 -10.68
C LYS A 8 -1.78 25.97 -10.54
N TYR A 9 -2.08 25.29 -11.67
CA TYR A 9 -2.35 23.84 -11.67
C TYR A 9 -1.10 23.05 -11.24
N VAL A 10 0.06 23.27 -11.88
CA VAL A 10 1.32 22.57 -11.56
C VAL A 10 1.70 22.76 -10.08
N TYR A 11 1.54 23.99 -9.56
CA TYR A 11 1.79 24.29 -8.15
C TYR A 11 0.91 23.44 -7.23
N TRP A 12 -0.40 23.38 -7.49
CA TRP A 12 -1.33 22.62 -6.65
C TRP A 12 -1.17 21.12 -6.80
N GLU A 13 -0.85 20.64 -7.99
CA GLU A 13 -0.56 19.23 -8.26
C GLU A 13 0.62 18.75 -7.42
N TRP A 14 1.78 19.41 -7.52
CA TRP A 14 2.96 19.02 -6.74
C TRP A 14 2.78 19.23 -5.24
N ARG A 15 2.15 20.31 -4.84
CA ARG A 15 1.78 20.54 -3.42
C ARG A 15 0.95 19.38 -2.88
N THR A 16 -0.03 18.92 -3.65
CA THR A 16 -0.89 17.79 -3.26
C THR A 16 -0.09 16.49 -3.18
N ILE A 17 0.76 16.20 -4.17
CA ILE A 17 1.61 14.99 -4.17
C ILE A 17 2.54 14.98 -2.95
N ILE A 18 3.25 16.07 -2.68
CA ILE A 18 4.17 16.18 -1.54
C ILE A 18 3.40 16.05 -0.21
N ALA A 19 2.26 16.71 -0.08
CA ALA A 19 1.43 16.59 1.12
C ALA A 19 0.91 15.17 1.32
N LEU A 20 0.52 14.45 0.25
CA LEU A 20 0.16 13.04 0.29
C LEU A 20 1.34 12.16 0.69
N MET A 21 2.55 12.44 0.20
CA MET A 21 3.76 11.69 0.57
C MET A 21 4.06 11.84 2.07
N ILE A 22 4.04 13.05 2.59
CA ILE A 22 4.27 13.31 4.02
C ILE A 22 3.17 12.63 4.84
N ALA A 23 1.91 12.84 4.49
CA ALA A 23 0.78 12.25 5.19
C ALA A 23 0.84 10.72 5.21
N TYR A 24 1.20 10.08 4.09
CA TYR A 24 1.27 8.63 4.01
C TYR A 24 2.50 8.07 4.74
N ALA A 25 3.62 8.78 4.75
CA ALA A 25 4.76 8.44 5.60
C ALA A 25 4.37 8.45 7.09
N LEU A 26 3.57 9.44 7.54
CA LEU A 26 3.08 9.52 8.92
C LEU A 26 2.13 8.37 9.29
N TYR A 27 1.36 7.84 8.34
CA TYR A 27 0.60 6.61 8.56
C TYR A 27 1.52 5.43 8.91
N TYR A 28 2.71 5.35 8.30
CA TYR A 28 3.68 4.31 8.61
C TYR A 28 4.33 4.48 9.98
N PHE A 29 4.40 5.70 10.51
CA PHE A 29 4.89 5.96 11.87
C PHE A 29 4.06 5.23 12.94
N VAL A 30 2.73 5.24 12.80
CA VAL A 30 1.79 4.57 13.72
C VAL A 30 1.35 3.19 13.25
N ARG A 31 2.11 2.58 12.32
CA ARG A 31 1.85 1.25 11.78
C ARG A 31 3.05 0.31 11.93
N LYS A 32 4.27 0.79 11.70
CA LYS A 32 5.49 -0.04 11.75
C LYS A 32 6.22 0.03 13.09
N ASN A 33 5.84 0.95 13.97
CA ASN A 33 6.39 1.10 15.30
C ASN A 33 6.20 -0.13 16.20
N PHE A 34 5.06 -0.83 16.08
CA PHE A 34 4.75 -2.02 16.88
C PHE A 34 5.81 -3.13 16.71
N SER A 35 6.20 -3.42 15.47
CA SER A 35 7.18 -4.48 15.20
C SER A 35 8.53 -4.23 15.88
N VAL A 36 8.93 -2.97 16.01
CA VAL A 36 10.18 -2.59 16.70
C VAL A 36 10.04 -2.72 18.22
N ALA A 37 8.83 -2.48 18.75
CA ALA A 37 8.56 -2.59 20.18
C ALA A 37 8.41 -4.05 20.67
N VAL A 38 8.18 -5.03 19.77
CA VAL A 38 7.93 -6.44 20.12
C VAL A 38 8.97 -7.03 21.10
N PRO A 39 10.31 -6.93 20.89
CA PRO A 39 11.27 -7.50 21.81
C PRO A 39 11.21 -6.86 23.22
N ALA A 40 10.96 -5.56 23.26
CA ALA A 40 10.87 -4.84 24.53
C ALA A 40 9.56 -5.15 25.26
N MET A 41 8.43 -5.29 24.55
CA MET A 41 7.15 -5.72 25.13
C MET A 41 7.21 -7.16 25.66
N GLU A 42 7.93 -8.05 24.98
CA GLU A 42 8.16 -9.41 25.45
C GLU A 42 8.95 -9.40 26.77
N ALA A 43 10.05 -8.66 26.82
CA ALA A 43 10.91 -8.59 28.00
C ALA A 43 10.21 -7.94 29.21
N GLU A 44 9.55 -6.81 29.00
CA GLU A 44 8.95 -6.00 30.08
C GLU A 44 7.58 -6.51 30.53
N LEU A 45 6.71 -6.84 29.57
CA LEU A 45 5.31 -7.25 29.85
C LEU A 45 5.12 -8.76 29.92
N GLY A 46 6.12 -9.56 29.53
CA GLY A 46 6.00 -11.02 29.48
C GLY A 46 5.03 -11.53 28.42
N ILE A 47 4.68 -10.71 27.42
CA ILE A 47 3.78 -11.11 26.32
C ILE A 47 4.59 -11.91 25.31
N SER A 48 4.23 -13.17 25.08
CA SER A 48 4.99 -14.03 24.15
C SER A 48 5.00 -13.49 22.71
N LYS A 49 6.09 -13.73 21.99
CA LYS A 49 6.23 -13.41 20.55
C LYS A 49 5.07 -13.93 19.72
N ALA A 50 4.59 -15.14 20.05
CA ALA A 50 3.47 -15.75 19.35
C ALA A 50 2.18 -14.90 19.45
N LYS A 51 1.85 -14.38 20.65
CA LYS A 51 0.70 -13.50 20.85
C LYS A 51 0.87 -12.17 20.13
N LEU A 52 2.06 -11.54 20.23
CA LEU A 52 2.35 -10.29 19.54
C LEU A 52 2.32 -10.46 18.01
N GLY A 53 2.85 -11.57 17.49
CA GLY A 53 2.77 -11.95 16.08
C GLY A 53 1.32 -12.18 15.61
N ALA A 54 0.49 -12.83 16.44
CA ALA A 54 -0.94 -13.01 16.14
C ALA A 54 -1.67 -11.65 16.01
N PHE A 55 -1.35 -10.66 16.84
CA PHE A 55 -1.90 -9.32 16.72
C PHE A 55 -1.46 -8.62 15.44
N MET A 56 -0.20 -8.79 15.02
CA MET A 56 0.30 -8.26 13.75
C MET A 56 -0.42 -8.89 12.55
N THR A 57 -0.66 -10.18 12.59
CA THR A 57 -1.40 -10.91 11.54
C THR A 57 -2.86 -10.44 11.48
N ALA A 58 -3.54 -10.37 12.62
CA ALA A 58 -4.91 -9.88 12.70
C ALA A 58 -5.03 -8.43 12.19
N ASN A 59 -4.08 -7.56 12.57
CA ASN A 59 -3.99 -6.19 12.06
C ASN A 59 -3.88 -6.18 10.52
N GLY A 60 -3.04 -7.03 9.91
CA GLY A 60 -2.88 -7.13 8.47
C GLY A 60 -4.15 -7.55 7.75
N ILE A 61 -4.87 -8.55 8.29
CA ILE A 61 -6.15 -9.03 7.73
C ILE A 61 -7.20 -7.93 7.78
N ILE A 62 -7.40 -7.31 8.95
CA ILE A 62 -8.36 -6.22 9.13
C ILE A 62 -8.02 -5.01 8.27
N TYR A 63 -6.74 -4.69 8.12
CA TYR A 63 -6.29 -3.64 7.20
C TYR A 63 -6.70 -3.91 5.75
N GLY A 64 -6.54 -5.15 5.26
CA GLY A 64 -6.97 -5.55 3.92
C GLY A 64 -8.47 -5.33 3.71
N VAL A 65 -9.31 -5.80 4.63
CA VAL A 65 -10.77 -5.62 4.62
C VAL A 65 -11.14 -4.13 4.72
N SER A 66 -10.48 -3.40 5.62
CA SER A 66 -10.70 -1.97 5.84
C SER A 66 -10.41 -1.14 4.59
N ARG A 67 -9.39 -1.49 3.81
CA ARG A 67 -9.09 -0.81 2.54
C ARG A 67 -10.26 -0.84 1.57
N PHE A 68 -11.00 -1.94 1.50
CA PHE A 68 -12.17 -2.04 0.64
C PHE A 68 -13.32 -1.17 1.14
N ILE A 69 -13.65 -1.25 2.44
CA ILE A 69 -14.71 -0.42 3.04
C ILE A 69 -14.40 1.07 2.88
N ASN A 70 -13.18 1.48 3.25
CA ASN A 70 -12.75 2.87 3.13
C ASN A 70 -12.51 3.32 1.68
N GLY A 71 -12.32 2.39 0.75
CA GLY A 71 -12.34 2.67 -0.68
C GLY A 71 -13.69 3.17 -1.16
N ILE A 72 -14.77 2.50 -0.75
CA ILE A 72 -16.15 2.94 -1.04
C ILE A 72 -16.44 4.30 -0.40
N LEU A 73 -15.95 4.50 0.84
CA LEU A 73 -16.12 5.78 1.54
C LEU A 73 -15.34 6.91 0.87
N ALA A 74 -14.11 6.63 0.39
CA ALA A 74 -13.28 7.62 -0.31
C ALA A 74 -13.89 8.09 -1.64
N ASP A 75 -14.65 7.22 -2.32
CA ASP A 75 -15.34 7.60 -3.56
C ASP A 75 -16.61 8.41 -3.30
N ARG A 76 -17.17 8.34 -2.08
CA ARG A 76 -18.43 9.02 -1.71
C ARG A 76 -18.26 10.30 -0.90
N PHE A 77 -17.24 10.33 -0.05
CA PHE A 77 -17.02 11.40 0.93
C PHE A 77 -15.74 12.18 0.63
N SER A 78 -15.49 13.24 1.42
CA SER A 78 -14.24 13.99 1.33
C SER A 78 -13.05 13.10 1.70
N LYS A 79 -12.18 12.89 0.73
CA LYS A 79 -11.00 12.06 0.82
C LYS A 79 -10.02 12.60 1.87
N LYS A 80 -9.86 13.93 1.86
CA LYS A 80 -9.03 14.64 2.84
C LYS A 80 -9.51 14.42 4.27
N LYS A 81 -10.83 14.56 4.53
CA LYS A 81 -11.39 14.37 5.87
C LYS A 81 -11.27 12.93 6.33
N LEU A 82 -11.53 11.96 5.44
CA LEU A 82 -11.39 10.54 5.73
C LEU A 82 -9.94 10.20 6.12
N MET A 83 -8.98 10.70 5.34
CA MET A 83 -7.56 10.50 5.62
C MET A 83 -7.13 11.15 6.94
N ALA A 84 -7.56 12.38 7.21
CA ALA A 84 -7.23 13.06 8.46
C ALA A 84 -7.80 12.32 9.68
N ALA A 85 -9.06 11.86 9.60
CA ALA A 85 -9.70 11.08 10.65
C ALA A 85 -8.96 9.76 10.91
N GLY A 86 -8.59 9.03 9.85
CA GLY A 86 -7.83 7.79 9.97
C GLY A 86 -6.49 7.97 10.68
N LEU A 87 -5.72 9.00 10.29
CA LEU A 87 -4.43 9.28 10.93
C LEU A 87 -4.59 9.72 12.38
N ALA A 88 -5.54 10.62 12.66
CA ALA A 88 -5.79 11.11 14.02
C ALA A 88 -6.21 9.97 14.96
N LEU A 89 -7.18 9.15 14.54
CA LEU A 89 -7.66 8.02 15.33
C LEU A 89 -6.58 6.95 15.51
N SER A 90 -5.78 6.64 14.47
CA SER A 90 -4.62 5.76 14.58
C SER A 90 -3.61 6.27 15.61
N ALA A 91 -3.32 7.57 15.61
CA ALA A 91 -2.41 8.16 16.57
C ALA A 91 -2.97 8.09 18.00
N ILE A 92 -4.28 8.37 18.18
CA ILE A 92 -4.96 8.24 19.48
C ILE A 92 -4.89 6.80 19.99
N VAL A 93 -5.16 5.80 19.15
CA VAL A 93 -5.04 4.38 19.52
C VAL A 93 -3.60 4.06 19.96
N ASN A 94 -2.59 4.56 19.26
CA ASN A 94 -1.20 4.38 19.66
C ASN A 94 -0.89 5.06 21.01
N LEU A 95 -1.45 6.25 21.28
CA LEU A 95 -1.32 6.89 22.59
C LEU A 95 -1.98 6.06 23.69
N ILE A 96 -3.15 5.46 23.44
CA ILE A 96 -3.79 4.57 24.43
C ILE A 96 -2.90 3.35 24.70
N ILE A 97 -2.28 2.76 23.66
CA ILE A 97 -1.29 1.66 23.86
C ILE A 97 -0.09 2.16 24.66
N CYS A 98 0.40 3.37 24.43
CA CYS A 98 1.47 3.97 25.22
C CYS A 98 1.12 4.02 26.72
N PHE A 99 -0.13 4.35 27.05
CA PHE A 99 -0.60 4.40 28.43
C PHE A 99 -1.02 3.04 29.01
N SER A 100 -0.91 1.95 28.26
CA SER A 100 -1.33 0.63 28.71
C SER A 100 -0.65 0.13 30.01
N PRO A 101 0.62 0.46 30.34
CA PRO A 101 1.18 0.13 31.63
C PRO A 101 0.49 0.84 32.82
N ALA A 102 0.12 2.12 32.63
CA ALA A 102 -0.63 2.88 33.64
C ALA A 102 -2.05 2.36 33.78
N LEU A 103 -2.73 2.07 32.67
CA LEU A 103 -4.06 1.45 32.65
C LEU A 103 -4.01 0.06 33.30
N GLY A 104 -2.94 -0.71 33.05
CA GLY A 104 -2.73 -2.02 33.68
C GLY A 104 -2.65 -1.93 35.21
N LYS A 105 -2.04 -0.90 35.76
CA LYS A 105 -2.00 -0.65 37.21
C LYS A 105 -3.36 -0.22 37.76
N ILE A 106 -4.05 0.70 37.07
CA ILE A 106 -5.37 1.23 37.54
C ILE A 106 -6.43 0.13 37.54
N PHE A 107 -6.45 -0.73 36.53
CA PHE A 107 -7.46 -1.77 36.34
C PHE A 107 -7.02 -3.17 36.81
N ASN A 108 -5.92 -3.28 37.58
CA ASN A 108 -5.35 -4.54 38.07
C ASN A 108 -5.12 -5.58 36.94
N MET A 109 -4.61 -5.11 35.78
CA MET A 109 -4.28 -5.95 34.61
C MET A 109 -2.79 -6.32 34.57
N LEU A 110 -2.07 -6.12 35.66
CA LEU A 110 -0.69 -6.59 35.88
C LEU A 110 -0.70 -7.60 37.02
N ASP A 111 0.18 -8.61 36.94
CA ASP A 111 0.39 -9.55 38.02
C ASP A 111 1.32 -8.99 39.11
N GLY A 112 1.62 -9.80 40.15
CA GLY A 112 2.49 -9.39 41.24
C GLY A 112 3.94 -9.08 40.85
N GLU A 113 4.38 -9.53 39.69
CA GLU A 113 5.70 -9.25 39.10
C GLU A 113 5.68 -8.09 38.10
N GLY A 114 4.50 -7.46 37.92
CA GLY A 114 4.33 -6.35 36.96
C GLY A 114 4.18 -6.82 35.50
N LYS A 115 3.95 -8.13 35.26
CA LYS A 115 3.72 -8.67 33.92
C LYS A 115 2.26 -8.55 33.52
N ALA A 116 2.01 -8.52 32.20
CA ALA A 116 0.68 -8.37 31.65
C ALA A 116 -0.19 -9.60 31.91
N THR A 117 -1.32 -9.42 32.58
CA THR A 117 -2.39 -10.43 32.63
C THR A 117 -3.09 -10.53 31.25
N LEU A 118 -3.95 -11.55 31.09
CA LEU A 118 -4.74 -11.70 29.87
C LEU A 118 -5.55 -10.43 29.53
N GLY A 119 -6.04 -9.71 30.53
CA GLY A 119 -6.78 -8.45 30.32
C GLY A 119 -5.96 -7.41 29.58
N LEU A 120 -4.72 -7.15 30.00
CA LEU A 120 -3.84 -6.18 29.32
C LEU A 120 -3.42 -6.67 27.93
N VAL A 121 -3.15 -7.97 27.78
CA VAL A 121 -2.82 -8.57 26.49
C VAL A 121 -3.97 -8.36 25.47
N TYR A 122 -5.21 -8.65 25.87
CA TYR A 122 -6.37 -8.43 25.00
C TYR A 122 -6.63 -6.94 24.71
N LEU A 123 -6.43 -6.06 25.68
CA LEU A 123 -6.53 -4.63 25.47
C LEU A 123 -5.57 -4.15 24.39
N ILE A 124 -4.27 -4.45 24.53
CA ILE A 124 -3.25 -4.07 23.52
C ILE A 124 -3.56 -4.69 22.17
N GLY A 125 -3.91 -5.99 22.14
CA GLY A 125 -4.24 -6.70 20.90
C GLY A 125 -5.44 -6.10 20.18
N SER A 126 -6.53 -5.82 20.90
CA SER A 126 -7.75 -5.23 20.33
C SER A 126 -7.50 -3.81 19.79
N LEU A 127 -6.75 -3.00 20.53
CA LEU A 127 -6.34 -1.67 20.08
C LEU A 127 -5.47 -1.75 18.83
N TRP A 128 -4.56 -2.73 18.75
CA TRP A 128 -3.72 -2.91 17.57
C TRP A 128 -4.53 -3.39 16.35
N VAL A 129 -5.50 -4.25 16.53
CA VAL A 129 -6.44 -4.66 15.46
C VAL A 129 -7.29 -3.47 15.00
N LEU A 130 -7.80 -2.65 15.94
CA LEU A 130 -8.51 -1.40 15.62
C LEU A 130 -7.60 -0.45 14.82
N ASN A 131 -6.33 -0.32 15.21
CA ASN A 131 -5.37 0.46 14.44
C ASN A 131 -5.29 -0.04 12.98
N GLY A 132 -5.30 -1.36 12.74
CA GLY A 132 -5.35 -1.95 11.40
C GLY A 132 -6.54 -1.47 10.57
N TYR A 133 -7.73 -1.37 11.16
CA TYR A 133 -8.89 -0.80 10.50
C TYR A 133 -8.69 0.67 10.13
N LEU A 134 -8.22 1.48 11.06
CA LEU A 134 -8.00 2.91 10.88
C LEU A 134 -6.91 3.21 9.84
N GLN A 135 -5.89 2.36 9.75
CA GLN A 135 -4.84 2.43 8.74
C GLN A 135 -5.38 2.27 7.31
N GLY A 136 -6.45 1.50 7.12
CA GLY A 136 -7.14 1.35 5.83
C GLY A 136 -7.78 2.64 5.30
N MET A 137 -7.93 3.67 6.14
CA MET A 137 -8.39 5.01 5.74
C MET A 137 -7.30 5.84 5.05
N GLY A 138 -6.08 5.33 4.89
CA GLY A 138 -4.95 6.06 4.27
C GLY A 138 -4.89 5.91 2.76
N VAL A 139 -4.69 4.69 2.25
CA VAL A 139 -4.37 4.44 0.83
C VAL A 139 -5.49 4.81 -0.13
N PRO A 140 -6.75 4.35 0.04
CA PRO A 140 -7.79 4.63 -0.94
C PRO A 140 -8.04 6.12 -1.17
N PRO A 141 -8.08 6.99 -0.13
CA PRO A 141 -8.17 8.42 -0.34
C PRO A 141 -6.98 9.01 -1.11
N CYS A 142 -5.74 8.56 -0.82
CA CYS A 142 -4.55 9.00 -1.55
C CYS A 142 -4.67 8.73 -3.03
N LEU A 143 -4.99 7.48 -3.41
CA LEU A 143 -5.12 7.08 -4.80
C LEU A 143 -6.26 7.80 -5.51
N SER A 144 -7.37 8.01 -4.80
CA SER A 144 -8.50 8.78 -5.34
C SER A 144 -8.14 10.26 -5.53
N ILE A 145 -7.40 10.90 -4.61
CA ILE A 145 -6.91 12.28 -4.80
C ILE A 145 -5.94 12.35 -5.99
N LEU A 146 -4.98 11.43 -6.09
CA LEU A 146 -4.04 11.38 -7.20
C LEU A 146 -4.76 11.24 -8.56
N ALA A 147 -5.78 10.37 -8.65
CA ALA A 147 -6.58 10.21 -9.87
C ALA A 147 -7.38 11.47 -10.25
N HIS A 148 -7.65 12.40 -9.32
CA HIS A 148 -8.30 13.68 -9.59
C HIS A 148 -7.31 14.78 -10.00
N TRP A 149 -6.07 14.71 -9.51
CA TRP A 149 -5.06 15.76 -9.71
C TRP A 149 -4.08 15.46 -10.83
N VAL A 150 -3.82 14.19 -11.12
CA VAL A 150 -2.78 13.78 -12.06
C VAL A 150 -3.40 13.36 -13.38
N LYS A 151 -2.81 13.83 -14.50
CA LYS A 151 -3.22 13.42 -15.84
C LYS A 151 -3.03 11.91 -16.02
N PRO A 152 -3.96 11.22 -16.71
CA PRO A 152 -3.84 9.79 -17.00
C PRO A 152 -2.49 9.40 -17.64
N SER A 153 -1.94 10.26 -18.51
CA SER A 153 -0.64 10.07 -19.17
C SER A 153 0.59 10.14 -18.25
N GLU A 154 0.44 10.64 -17.03
CA GLU A 154 1.52 10.81 -16.05
C GLU A 154 1.21 10.09 -14.71
N LEU A 155 0.06 9.42 -14.64
CA LEU A 155 -0.44 8.87 -13.39
C LEU A 155 0.46 7.78 -12.82
N ALA A 156 0.97 6.89 -13.67
CA ALA A 156 1.83 5.80 -13.22
C ALA A 156 3.14 6.33 -12.59
N THR A 157 3.78 7.32 -13.22
CA THR A 157 5.00 7.95 -12.70
C THR A 157 4.75 8.65 -11.36
N LYS A 158 3.75 9.54 -11.31
CA LYS A 158 3.49 10.36 -10.12
C LYS A 158 2.96 9.53 -8.95
N GLN A 159 2.15 8.51 -9.24
CA GLN A 159 1.70 7.56 -8.22
C GLN A 159 2.84 6.68 -7.70
N SER A 160 3.79 6.27 -8.56
CA SER A 160 4.99 5.56 -8.15
C SER A 160 5.88 6.44 -7.26
N ILE A 161 6.07 7.72 -7.60
CA ILE A 161 6.78 8.69 -6.74
C ILE A 161 6.09 8.80 -5.38
N TRP A 162 4.76 9.01 -5.35
CA TRP A 162 4.02 9.03 -4.09
C TRP A 162 4.20 7.74 -3.30
N ASN A 163 4.19 6.59 -3.97
CA ASN A 163 4.27 5.29 -3.29
C ASN A 163 5.60 5.09 -2.55
N THR A 164 6.70 5.72 -2.98
CA THR A 164 7.99 5.64 -2.27
C THR A 164 7.91 6.14 -0.82
N SER A 165 6.95 7.00 -0.51
CA SER A 165 6.75 7.56 0.83
C SER A 165 6.52 6.50 1.91
N HIS A 166 5.98 5.32 1.55
CA HIS A 166 5.81 4.24 2.50
C HIS A 166 7.14 3.64 2.95
N SER A 167 8.10 3.47 2.05
CA SER A 167 9.43 2.95 2.38
C SER A 167 10.20 3.94 3.25
N PHE A 168 10.12 5.24 2.93
CA PHE A 168 10.71 6.28 3.76
C PHE A 168 10.06 6.34 5.15
N GLY A 169 8.73 6.31 5.23
CA GLY A 169 8.01 6.33 6.49
C GLY A 169 8.33 5.12 7.37
N ALA A 170 8.38 3.93 6.76
CA ALA A 170 8.77 2.70 7.46
C ALA A 170 10.21 2.76 7.98
N GLY A 171 11.16 3.16 7.13
CA GLY A 171 12.57 3.29 7.52
C GLY A 171 12.78 4.29 8.65
N LEU A 172 12.19 5.48 8.54
CA LEU A 172 12.30 6.53 9.55
C LEU A 172 11.75 6.10 10.91
N VAL A 173 10.59 5.44 10.97
CA VAL A 173 10.02 5.01 12.25
C VAL A 173 10.80 3.87 12.88
N VAL A 174 11.31 2.94 12.07
CA VAL A 174 12.18 1.86 12.56
C VAL A 174 13.45 2.44 13.20
N PHE A 175 14.10 3.38 12.51
CA PHE A 175 15.26 4.09 13.04
C PHE A 175 14.92 4.86 14.32
N LEU A 176 13.83 5.64 14.32
CA LEU A 176 13.38 6.41 15.46
C LEU A 176 13.10 5.53 16.69
N CYS A 177 12.30 4.48 16.53
CA CYS A 177 11.99 3.57 17.64
C CYS A 177 13.21 2.78 18.11
N GLY A 178 14.08 2.34 17.19
CA GLY A 178 15.35 1.70 17.54
C GLY A 178 16.25 2.62 18.37
N PHE A 179 16.39 3.89 17.97
CA PHE A 179 17.13 4.90 18.71
C PHE A 179 16.53 5.14 20.12
N LEU A 180 15.21 5.22 20.25
CA LEU A 180 14.54 5.39 21.54
C LEU A 180 14.82 4.21 22.48
N LEU A 181 14.71 2.98 21.98
CA LEU A 181 14.99 1.78 22.78
C LEU A 181 16.47 1.66 23.15
N GLN A 182 17.38 2.04 22.26
CA GLN A 182 18.81 2.05 22.56
C GLN A 182 19.16 3.08 23.65
N LYS A 183 18.55 4.27 23.57
CA LYS A 183 18.86 5.38 24.48
C LYS A 183 18.21 5.24 25.85
N PHE A 184 16.97 4.76 25.92
CA PHE A 184 16.16 4.74 27.15
C PHE A 184 15.92 3.32 27.71
N GLY A 185 16.38 2.28 27.00
CA GLY A 185 16.21 0.89 27.39
C GLY A 185 14.83 0.31 27.04
N TYR A 186 14.66 -0.98 27.25
CA TYR A 186 13.44 -1.72 26.93
C TYR A 186 12.25 -1.29 27.79
N SER A 187 12.47 -0.87 29.04
CA SER A 187 11.42 -0.34 29.91
C SER A 187 10.69 0.86 29.33
N ALA A 188 11.33 1.58 28.40
CA ALA A 188 10.74 2.72 27.67
C ALA A 188 10.05 2.34 26.35
N TRP A 189 9.68 1.07 26.15
CA TRP A 189 9.00 0.59 24.92
C TRP A 189 7.77 1.42 24.53
N TYR A 190 7.07 1.98 25.50
CA TYR A 190 5.91 2.85 25.28
C TYR A 190 6.25 4.12 24.48
N LEU A 191 7.50 4.57 24.47
CA LEU A 191 7.94 5.70 23.64
C LEU A 191 7.88 5.37 22.15
N CYS A 192 7.98 4.09 21.76
CA CYS A 192 7.77 3.64 20.38
C CYS A 192 6.33 3.86 19.90
N PHE A 193 5.39 4.07 20.80
CA PHE A 193 4.00 4.43 20.47
C PHE A 193 3.76 5.93 20.64
N ALA A 194 4.24 6.53 21.72
CA ALA A 194 4.02 7.95 22.04
C ALA A 194 4.63 8.88 20.99
N VAL A 195 5.93 8.75 20.74
CA VAL A 195 6.66 9.69 19.87
C VAL A 195 6.14 9.66 18.43
N PRO A 196 6.00 8.49 17.76
CA PRO A 196 5.40 8.41 16.44
C PRO A 196 3.95 8.94 16.38
N ALA A 197 3.15 8.71 17.42
CA ALA A 197 1.77 9.20 17.48
C ALA A 197 1.72 10.73 17.58
N ILE A 198 2.54 11.34 18.44
CA ILE A 198 2.62 12.81 18.56
C ILE A 198 3.08 13.42 17.23
N LEU A 199 4.12 12.86 16.59
CA LEU A 199 4.57 13.34 15.28
C LEU A 199 3.47 13.23 14.21
N SER A 200 2.68 12.15 14.25
CA SER A 200 1.54 11.96 13.34
C SER A 200 0.44 12.99 13.59
N LEU A 201 0.14 13.32 14.84
CA LEU A 201 -0.82 14.38 15.19
C LEU A 201 -0.31 15.76 14.77
N LEU A 202 0.97 16.06 14.99
CA LEU A 202 1.59 17.31 14.54
C LEU A 202 1.61 17.43 13.01
N GLY A 203 1.55 16.31 12.28
CA GLY A 203 1.44 16.27 10.82
C GLY A 203 0.02 16.45 10.28
N LEU A 204 -1.03 16.41 11.09
CA LEU A 204 -2.42 16.63 10.64
C LEU A 204 -2.65 17.94 9.88
N PRO A 205 -2.06 19.09 10.25
CA PRO A 205 -2.14 20.31 9.47
C PRO A 205 -1.71 20.14 8.00
N VAL A 206 -0.75 19.25 7.71
CA VAL A 206 -0.33 18.96 6.32
C VAL A 206 -1.51 18.38 5.52
N ILE A 207 -2.29 17.48 6.12
CA ILE A 207 -3.49 16.93 5.47
C ILE A 207 -4.58 18.00 5.36
N LEU A 208 -4.88 18.70 6.45
CA LEU A 208 -6.02 19.63 6.52
C LEU A 208 -5.83 20.88 5.65
N PHE A 209 -4.61 21.40 5.57
CA PHE A 209 -4.32 22.63 4.82
C PHE A 209 -3.56 22.38 3.53
N GLY A 210 -2.74 21.34 3.45
CA GLY A 210 -1.94 20.96 2.28
C GLY A 210 -2.76 20.30 1.17
N LEU A 211 -3.74 19.46 1.52
CA LEU A 211 -4.52 18.69 0.56
C LEU A 211 -5.80 19.41 0.11
N LYS A 212 -6.14 19.15 -1.14
CA LYS A 212 -7.42 19.46 -1.77
C LYS A 212 -7.93 18.22 -2.51
N ASP A 213 -9.21 17.90 -2.35
CA ASP A 213 -9.80 16.68 -2.90
C ASP A 213 -9.77 16.61 -4.45
N SER A 214 -9.83 17.77 -5.10
CA SER A 214 -9.82 17.88 -6.56
C SER A 214 -9.45 19.29 -7.04
N PRO A 215 -9.04 19.49 -8.31
CA PRO A 215 -8.79 20.79 -8.91
C PRO A 215 -9.96 21.76 -8.80
N ALA A 216 -11.19 21.27 -8.92
CA ALA A 216 -12.40 22.08 -8.78
C ALA A 216 -12.49 22.82 -7.43
N SER A 217 -11.95 22.25 -6.36
CA SER A 217 -11.93 22.85 -5.02
C SER A 217 -11.06 24.11 -4.91
N VAL A 218 -10.27 24.43 -5.92
CA VAL A 218 -9.43 25.65 -6.03
C VAL A 218 -9.74 26.46 -7.29
N GLY A 219 -10.88 26.18 -7.93
CA GLY A 219 -11.34 26.91 -9.12
C GLY A 219 -10.57 26.54 -10.40
N LEU A 220 -10.01 25.33 -10.46
CA LEU A 220 -9.33 24.82 -11.64
C LEU A 220 -10.21 23.79 -12.37
N PRO A 221 -10.12 23.69 -13.71
CA PRO A 221 -10.87 22.69 -14.48
C PRO A 221 -10.38 21.27 -14.17
N PRO A 222 -11.22 20.25 -14.39
CA PRO A 222 -10.82 18.85 -14.23
C PRO A 222 -9.73 18.47 -15.23
N VAL A 223 -8.92 17.47 -14.87
CA VAL A 223 -7.68 17.07 -15.55
C VAL A 223 -7.93 16.61 -17.00
N GLU A 224 -9.07 15.99 -17.26
CA GLU A 224 -9.45 15.48 -18.56
C GLU A 224 -9.65 16.59 -19.62
N LYS A 225 -10.06 17.78 -19.17
CA LYS A 225 -10.13 18.97 -20.05
C LYS A 225 -8.75 19.53 -20.43
N MET A 226 -7.70 19.04 -19.79
CA MET A 226 -6.31 19.46 -20.03
C MET A 226 -5.59 18.55 -21.03
N GLU A 227 -5.95 17.29 -21.09
CA GLU A 227 -5.53 16.38 -22.14
C GLU A 227 -6.51 16.55 -23.31
N LYS A 228 -6.08 17.21 -24.39
CA LYS A 228 -6.76 17.07 -25.66
C LYS A 228 -6.61 15.60 -26.06
N GLN A 229 -7.65 14.84 -25.86
CA GLN A 229 -7.71 13.45 -26.27
C GLN A 229 -7.61 13.41 -27.80
N LYS A 230 -6.40 13.19 -28.31
CA LYS A 230 -6.16 13.03 -29.75
C LYS A 230 -6.63 11.69 -30.31
N ASP A 231 -7.12 10.82 -29.44
CA ASP A 231 -7.56 9.47 -29.83
C ASP A 231 -9.03 9.26 -29.45
N VAL A 232 -9.79 8.98 -30.48
CA VAL A 232 -11.18 8.51 -30.55
C VAL A 232 -12.25 9.60 -30.59
N THR A 233 -12.69 9.83 -31.84
CA THR A 233 -13.97 10.44 -32.25
C THR A 233 -14.29 11.86 -31.79
N GLY A 234 -14.36 12.77 -32.76
CA GLY A 234 -14.65 14.20 -32.63
C GLY A 234 -16.00 14.57 -32.01
N THR A 235 -16.25 14.15 -30.83
CA THR A 235 -17.28 14.66 -29.94
C THR A 235 -16.59 15.34 -28.79
N ASP A 236 -16.75 16.66 -28.65
CA ASP A 236 -16.48 17.39 -27.43
C ASP A 236 -17.29 16.73 -26.30
N SER A 237 -16.71 15.71 -25.66
CA SER A 237 -17.31 15.12 -24.50
C SER A 237 -17.23 16.15 -23.38
N VAL A 238 -18.24 16.94 -23.23
CA VAL A 238 -18.59 17.69 -22.04
C VAL A 238 -18.76 16.63 -20.95
N THR A 239 -17.69 16.37 -20.21
CA THR A 239 -17.77 15.58 -18.97
C THR A 239 -18.52 16.48 -17.99
N GLU A 240 -19.83 16.49 -18.08
CA GLU A 240 -20.72 17.06 -17.09
C GLU A 240 -20.29 16.49 -15.73
N GLN A 241 -20.23 17.35 -14.73
CA GLN A 241 -20.09 16.97 -13.33
C GLN A 241 -21.33 16.16 -12.95
N LEU A 242 -21.36 14.89 -13.34
CA LEU A 242 -22.41 13.98 -12.91
C LEU A 242 -22.27 13.80 -11.40
N ASN A 243 -23.27 14.30 -10.73
CA ASN A 243 -23.52 14.07 -9.32
C ASN A 243 -24.04 12.62 -9.17
N LEU A 244 -23.14 11.62 -9.41
CA LEU A 244 -23.45 10.21 -9.23
C LEU A 244 -23.77 9.96 -7.76
N LYS A 245 -25.05 10.08 -7.39
CA LYS A 245 -25.54 9.85 -6.02
C LYS A 245 -26.50 8.65 -6.02
N GLY A 246 -26.63 8.03 -4.87
CA GLY A 246 -27.62 6.98 -4.64
C GLY A 246 -27.46 5.78 -5.57
N ASP A 247 -28.55 5.40 -6.26
CA ASP A 247 -28.59 4.21 -7.10
C ASP A 247 -27.79 4.37 -8.40
N ALA A 248 -27.69 5.59 -8.95
CA ALA A 248 -26.82 5.86 -10.09
C ALA A 248 -25.36 5.53 -9.80
N PHE A 249 -24.86 5.89 -8.62
CA PHE A 249 -23.51 5.54 -8.17
C PHE A 249 -23.33 4.03 -7.99
N LYS A 250 -24.32 3.33 -7.42
CA LYS A 250 -24.26 1.87 -7.28
C LYS A 250 -24.20 1.17 -8.65
N LYS A 251 -25.03 1.62 -9.61
CA LYS A 251 -25.02 1.11 -10.99
C LYS A 251 -23.67 1.36 -11.67
N TYR A 252 -23.10 2.56 -11.47
CA TYR A 252 -21.77 2.91 -11.98
C TYR A 252 -20.69 2.00 -11.39
N LEU A 253 -20.62 1.83 -10.06
CA LEU A 253 -19.67 0.94 -9.40
C LEU A 253 -19.81 -0.50 -9.91
N ASN A 254 -21.03 -1.00 -10.05
CA ASN A 254 -21.24 -2.36 -10.54
C ASN A 254 -20.63 -2.54 -11.93
N LYS A 255 -20.87 -1.62 -12.88
CA LYS A 255 -20.37 -1.72 -14.25
C LYS A 255 -18.87 -1.42 -14.38
N MET A 256 -18.36 -0.43 -13.65
CA MET A 256 -16.96 0.00 -13.77
C MET A 256 -15.98 -0.78 -12.92
N VAL A 257 -16.44 -1.39 -11.81
CA VAL A 257 -15.59 -2.12 -10.88
C VAL A 257 -15.93 -3.61 -10.86
N PHE A 258 -17.11 -3.97 -10.38
CA PHE A 258 -17.47 -5.37 -10.15
C PHE A 258 -17.63 -6.20 -11.43
N ALA A 259 -18.22 -5.62 -12.48
CA ALA A 259 -18.36 -6.25 -13.80
C ALA A 259 -17.20 -5.93 -14.77
N ASN A 260 -16.11 -5.33 -14.28
CA ASN A 260 -14.96 -5.01 -15.10
C ASN A 260 -13.87 -6.10 -14.97
N PRO A 261 -13.66 -6.95 -15.98
CA PRO A 261 -12.69 -8.05 -15.88
C PRO A 261 -11.26 -7.56 -15.65
N TYR A 262 -10.90 -6.39 -16.15
CA TYR A 262 -9.56 -5.83 -15.95
C TYR A 262 -9.25 -5.55 -14.49
N ILE A 263 -10.23 -5.10 -13.70
CA ILE A 263 -10.06 -4.89 -12.25
C ILE A 263 -9.72 -6.21 -11.54
N TRP A 264 -10.41 -7.30 -11.89
CA TRP A 264 -10.17 -8.61 -11.30
C TRP A 264 -8.83 -9.20 -11.72
N ILE A 265 -8.49 -9.13 -13.02
CA ILE A 265 -7.18 -9.60 -13.52
C ILE A 265 -6.04 -8.87 -12.80
N ILE A 266 -6.08 -7.53 -12.69
CA ILE A 266 -5.04 -6.76 -12.02
C ILE A 266 -5.03 -7.06 -10.52
N SER A 267 -6.19 -7.30 -9.89
CA SER A 267 -6.25 -7.62 -8.44
C SER A 267 -5.68 -9.00 -8.13
N ILE A 268 -5.94 -10.02 -8.96
CA ILE A 268 -5.35 -11.35 -8.82
C ILE A 268 -3.84 -11.31 -9.15
N PHE A 269 -3.46 -10.56 -10.19
CA PHE A 269 -2.04 -10.29 -10.47
C PHE A 269 -1.33 -9.64 -9.27
N ASN A 270 -1.96 -8.66 -8.64
CA ASN A 270 -1.45 -8.02 -7.43
C ASN A 270 -1.22 -9.00 -6.28
N PHE A 271 -2.13 -9.99 -6.11
CA PHE A 271 -1.92 -11.08 -5.16
C PHE A 271 -0.64 -11.86 -5.47
N CYS A 272 -0.43 -12.26 -6.72
CA CYS A 272 0.77 -13.00 -7.15
C CYS A 272 2.06 -12.21 -6.88
N VAL A 273 2.10 -10.93 -7.24
CA VAL A 273 3.24 -10.03 -6.98
C VAL A 273 3.52 -9.93 -5.47
N TYR A 274 2.48 -9.81 -4.65
CA TYR A 274 2.62 -9.71 -3.21
C TYR A 274 3.10 -11.01 -2.56
N VAL A 275 2.80 -12.19 -3.13
CA VAL A 275 3.37 -13.47 -2.66
C VAL A 275 4.90 -13.43 -2.76
N ILE A 276 5.46 -13.08 -3.92
CA ILE A 276 6.93 -13.01 -4.09
C ILE A 276 7.52 -11.92 -3.19
N ARG A 277 6.87 -10.75 -3.11
CA ARG A 277 7.31 -9.65 -2.25
C ARG A 277 7.41 -10.05 -0.79
N PHE A 278 6.39 -10.71 -0.25
CA PHE A 278 6.39 -11.17 1.13
C PHE A 278 7.34 -12.34 1.36
N THR A 279 7.61 -13.19 0.35
CA THR A 279 8.69 -14.17 0.44
C THR A 279 10.02 -13.51 0.75
N ILE A 280 10.34 -12.42 0.05
CA ILE A 280 11.58 -11.67 0.30
C ILE A 280 11.55 -11.00 1.68
N LEU A 281 10.47 -10.31 2.02
CA LEU A 281 10.40 -9.50 3.24
C LEU A 281 10.32 -10.34 4.52
N ASP A 282 9.52 -11.41 4.50
CA ASP A 282 9.24 -12.21 5.70
C ASP A 282 10.29 -13.30 5.89
N TRP A 283 10.81 -13.88 4.79
CA TRP A 283 11.66 -15.06 4.83
C TRP A 283 13.07 -14.85 4.25
N GLY A 284 13.31 -13.75 3.56
CA GLY A 284 14.59 -13.49 2.90
C GLY A 284 15.78 -13.51 3.86
N ALA A 285 15.66 -12.90 5.05
CA ALA A 285 16.72 -12.93 6.06
C ALA A 285 16.94 -14.35 6.59
N THR A 286 15.87 -15.08 6.90
CA THR A 286 15.94 -16.46 7.38
C THR A 286 16.57 -17.38 6.34
N PHE A 287 16.19 -17.25 5.07
CA PHE A 287 16.79 -18.02 3.97
C PHE A 287 18.29 -17.70 3.82
N LEU A 288 18.67 -16.42 3.84
CA LEU A 288 20.08 -16.02 3.74
C LEU A 288 20.91 -16.57 4.92
N THR A 289 20.33 -16.62 6.11
CA THR A 289 20.99 -17.15 7.29
C THR A 289 21.06 -18.67 7.28
N GLN A 290 19.93 -19.35 7.14
CA GLN A 290 19.87 -20.82 7.29
C GLN A 290 20.41 -21.58 6.07
N TYR A 291 20.17 -21.05 4.86
CA TYR A 291 20.52 -21.76 3.61
C TYR A 291 21.82 -21.26 2.99
N LYS A 292 22.12 -19.95 3.14
CA LYS A 292 23.35 -19.35 2.57
C LYS A 292 24.45 -19.10 3.59
N GLY A 293 24.21 -19.36 4.89
CA GLY A 293 25.20 -19.24 5.96
C GLY A 293 25.59 -17.79 6.33
N MET A 294 24.74 -16.80 6.00
CA MET A 294 24.99 -15.40 6.32
C MET A 294 24.69 -15.11 7.79
N GLU A 295 25.41 -14.18 8.40
CA GLU A 295 25.11 -13.67 9.73
C GLU A 295 23.77 -12.93 9.71
N ILE A 296 22.91 -13.13 10.74
CA ILE A 296 21.51 -12.71 10.76
C ILE A 296 21.33 -11.18 10.67
N SER A 297 22.21 -10.42 11.30
CA SER A 297 22.15 -8.94 11.26
C SER A 297 22.47 -8.42 9.86
N ALA A 298 23.46 -9.01 9.19
CA ALA A 298 23.79 -8.71 7.80
C ALA A 298 22.67 -9.10 6.84
N ALA A 299 22.08 -10.28 7.01
CA ALA A 299 20.95 -10.75 6.21
C ALA A 299 19.73 -9.83 6.33
N ALA A 300 19.36 -9.44 7.56
CA ALA A 300 18.27 -8.50 7.82
C ALA A 300 18.55 -7.11 7.22
N GLY A 301 19.80 -6.62 7.36
CA GLY A 301 20.23 -5.36 6.76
C GLY A 301 20.13 -5.36 5.23
N ILE A 302 20.49 -6.46 4.57
CA ILE A 302 20.40 -6.62 3.11
C ILE A 302 18.94 -6.66 2.65
N VAL A 303 18.06 -7.39 3.33
CA VAL A 303 16.62 -7.40 3.01
C VAL A 303 16.02 -6.01 3.18
N GLY A 304 16.32 -5.31 4.27
CA GLY A 304 15.88 -3.91 4.46
C GLY A 304 16.41 -2.96 3.38
N SER A 305 17.69 -3.11 3.00
CA SER A 305 18.30 -2.32 1.92
C SER A 305 17.67 -2.63 0.57
N SER A 306 17.27 -3.87 0.31
CA SER A 306 16.61 -4.26 -0.93
C SER A 306 15.23 -3.60 -1.09
N GLU A 307 14.50 -3.41 0.01
CA GLU A 307 13.23 -2.66 -0.01
C GLU A 307 13.50 -1.15 -0.25
N LEU A 308 14.46 -0.59 0.44
CA LEU A 308 14.72 0.85 0.37
C LEU A 308 15.34 1.27 -0.97
N PHE A 309 16.42 0.63 -1.38
CA PHE A 309 17.15 1.02 -2.61
C PHE A 309 16.54 0.37 -3.86
N GLY A 310 16.44 -0.97 -3.88
CA GLY A 310 15.86 -1.69 -4.99
C GLY A 310 14.41 -1.30 -5.21
N GLY A 311 13.60 -1.31 -4.14
CA GLY A 311 12.19 -0.99 -4.19
C GLY A 311 11.90 0.43 -4.65
N VAL A 312 12.52 1.44 -4.03
CA VAL A 312 12.28 2.85 -4.40
C VAL A 312 12.65 3.13 -5.85
N LEU A 313 13.84 2.68 -6.30
CA LEU A 313 14.26 2.86 -7.68
C LEU A 313 13.36 2.09 -8.66
N GLY A 314 13.00 0.84 -8.32
CA GLY A 314 12.12 0.01 -9.13
C GLY A 314 10.75 0.63 -9.35
N MET A 315 10.14 1.20 -8.31
CA MET A 315 8.86 1.92 -8.42
C MET A 315 8.94 3.10 -9.38
N ILE A 316 9.94 3.97 -9.22
CA ILE A 316 10.09 5.20 -10.03
C ILE A 316 10.34 4.84 -11.50
N VAL A 317 11.28 3.90 -11.75
CA VAL A 317 11.64 3.49 -13.11
C VAL A 317 10.46 2.80 -13.80
N ALA A 318 9.74 1.92 -13.10
CA ALA A 318 8.56 1.26 -13.67
C ALA A 318 7.46 2.27 -14.01
N GLY A 319 7.20 3.26 -13.15
CA GLY A 319 6.24 4.33 -13.43
C GLY A 319 6.63 5.13 -14.68
N TRP A 320 7.90 5.52 -14.78
CA TRP A 320 8.43 6.26 -15.94
C TRP A 320 8.33 5.44 -17.24
N ILE A 321 8.72 4.16 -17.22
CA ILE A 321 8.60 3.25 -18.38
C ILE A 321 7.12 3.10 -18.77
N SER A 322 6.21 2.93 -17.81
CA SER A 322 4.78 2.84 -18.07
C SER A 322 4.27 4.04 -18.87
N ASP A 323 4.56 5.25 -18.42
CA ASP A 323 4.01 6.46 -19.03
C ASP A 323 4.72 6.84 -20.32
N LYS A 324 6.07 6.75 -20.38
CA LYS A 324 6.86 7.23 -21.52
C LYS A 324 7.07 6.19 -22.62
N VAL A 325 7.35 4.92 -22.24
CA VAL A 325 7.63 3.85 -23.20
C VAL A 325 6.34 3.17 -23.65
N PHE A 326 5.50 2.76 -22.71
CA PHE A 326 4.26 2.04 -23.01
C PHE A 326 3.01 2.93 -23.11
N LYS A 327 3.16 4.26 -23.16
CA LYS A 327 2.07 5.24 -23.35
C LYS A 327 0.91 4.97 -22.36
N SER A 328 1.26 4.94 -21.06
CA SER A 328 0.36 4.69 -19.93
C SER A 328 -0.32 3.30 -19.91
N LYS A 329 0.18 2.34 -20.70
CA LYS A 329 -0.24 0.94 -20.61
C LYS A 329 0.53 0.22 -19.51
N GLY A 330 0.29 0.58 -18.26
CA GLY A 330 1.02 0.08 -17.08
C GLY A 330 1.01 -1.45 -16.97
N HIS A 331 -0.04 -2.13 -17.44
CA HIS A 331 -0.11 -3.59 -17.48
C HIS A 331 1.02 -4.23 -18.33
N ARG A 332 1.51 -3.55 -19.38
CA ARG A 332 2.67 -4.02 -20.15
C ARG A 332 3.97 -3.92 -19.36
N THR A 333 4.17 -2.81 -18.65
CA THR A 333 5.31 -2.66 -17.73
C THR A 333 5.25 -3.70 -16.61
N CYS A 334 4.05 -3.94 -16.05
CA CYS A 334 3.85 -4.99 -15.06
C CYS A 334 4.28 -6.36 -15.58
N LEU A 335 3.92 -6.74 -16.80
CA LEU A 335 4.33 -8.01 -17.40
C LEU A 335 5.85 -8.13 -17.51
N VAL A 336 6.50 -7.12 -18.09
CA VAL A 336 7.96 -7.14 -18.29
C VAL A 336 8.70 -7.22 -16.95
N PHE A 337 8.28 -6.41 -15.98
CA PHE A 337 8.90 -6.39 -14.65
C PHE A 337 8.66 -7.68 -13.88
N ASP A 338 7.46 -8.26 -13.96
CA ASP A 338 7.12 -9.50 -13.27
C ASP A 338 7.91 -10.71 -13.84
N LEU A 339 8.08 -10.78 -15.15
CA LEU A 339 8.94 -11.79 -15.79
C LEU A 339 10.40 -11.66 -15.35
N LEU A 340 10.94 -10.42 -15.33
CA LEU A 340 12.30 -10.16 -14.87
C LEU A 340 12.46 -10.41 -13.36
N ALA A 341 11.45 -10.07 -12.57
CA ALA A 341 11.42 -10.37 -11.14
C ALA A 341 11.44 -11.87 -10.88
N THR A 342 10.55 -12.62 -11.53
CA THR A 342 10.45 -14.07 -11.38
C THR A 342 11.76 -14.76 -11.82
N PHE A 343 12.36 -14.31 -12.93
CA PHE A 343 13.63 -14.84 -13.41
C PHE A 343 14.80 -14.53 -12.46
N THR A 344 14.93 -13.27 -12.01
CA THR A 344 16.01 -12.90 -11.09
C THR A 344 15.84 -13.54 -9.71
N PHE A 345 14.58 -13.75 -9.28
CA PHE A 345 14.27 -14.48 -8.05
C PHE A 345 14.62 -15.98 -8.17
N PHE A 346 14.40 -16.60 -9.33
CA PHE A 346 14.88 -17.95 -9.61
C PHE A 346 16.41 -18.04 -9.55
N LEU A 347 17.13 -17.10 -10.16
CA LEU A 347 18.58 -17.03 -10.09
C LEU A 347 19.08 -16.82 -8.66
N PHE A 348 18.42 -15.98 -7.86
CA PHE A 348 18.71 -15.77 -6.44
C PHE A 348 18.63 -17.09 -5.65
N TRP A 349 17.57 -17.86 -5.85
CA TRP A 349 17.42 -19.16 -5.22
C TRP A 349 18.57 -20.12 -5.60
N LYS A 350 18.88 -20.25 -6.89
CA LYS A 350 19.88 -21.22 -7.40
C LYS A 350 21.34 -20.77 -7.23
N SER A 351 21.59 -19.49 -6.93
CA SER A 351 22.96 -18.98 -6.79
C SER A 351 23.69 -19.66 -5.61
N GLY A 352 24.86 -20.25 -5.88
CA GLY A 352 25.75 -20.78 -4.85
C GLY A 352 26.70 -19.72 -4.24
N ASN A 353 26.85 -18.56 -4.88
CA ASN A 353 27.73 -17.49 -4.44
C ASN A 353 26.96 -16.43 -3.64
N LEU A 354 27.43 -16.13 -2.42
CA LEU A 354 26.76 -15.21 -1.52
C LEU A 354 26.65 -13.78 -2.07
N THR A 355 27.73 -13.25 -2.65
CA THR A 355 27.75 -11.90 -3.24
C THR A 355 26.76 -11.80 -4.40
N VAL A 356 26.75 -12.82 -5.27
CA VAL A 356 25.79 -12.89 -6.39
C VAL A 356 24.36 -12.98 -5.85
N SER A 357 24.11 -13.75 -4.79
CA SER A 357 22.79 -13.83 -4.14
C SER A 357 22.31 -12.46 -3.63
N VAL A 358 23.18 -11.68 -2.99
CA VAL A 358 22.87 -10.33 -2.52
C VAL A 358 22.49 -9.40 -3.69
N ILE A 359 23.29 -9.41 -4.76
CA ILE A 359 23.01 -8.60 -5.95
C ILE A 359 21.68 -9.01 -6.58
N LEU A 360 21.44 -10.31 -6.73
CA LEU A 360 20.20 -10.83 -7.31
C LEU A 360 18.98 -10.51 -6.45
N LEU A 361 19.11 -10.47 -5.12
CA LEU A 361 18.04 -10.04 -4.22
C LEU A 361 17.68 -8.56 -4.42
N LEU A 362 18.70 -7.68 -4.53
CA LEU A 362 18.49 -6.25 -4.80
C LEU A 362 17.81 -6.05 -6.16
N VAL A 363 18.26 -6.78 -7.19
CA VAL A 363 17.68 -6.70 -8.55
C VAL A 363 16.26 -7.29 -8.57
N SER A 364 16.01 -8.40 -7.88
CA SER A 364 14.66 -8.95 -7.75
C SER A 364 13.72 -7.96 -7.07
N SER A 365 14.17 -7.30 -5.99
CA SER A 365 13.38 -6.27 -5.32
C SER A 365 13.09 -5.09 -6.25
N PHE A 366 14.07 -4.63 -7.04
CA PHE A 366 13.85 -3.59 -8.06
C PHE A 366 12.70 -3.95 -9.01
N PHE A 367 12.69 -5.18 -9.53
CA PHE A 367 11.67 -5.61 -10.48
C PHE A 367 10.31 -5.94 -9.81
N ILE A 368 10.28 -6.40 -8.57
CA ILE A 368 9.03 -6.70 -7.84
C ILE A 368 8.27 -5.44 -7.43
N TYR A 369 8.99 -4.41 -6.96
CA TYR A 369 8.34 -3.19 -6.48
C TYR A 369 7.77 -2.32 -7.60
N GLY A 370 8.24 -2.52 -8.85
CA GLY A 370 7.63 -1.89 -10.04
C GLY A 370 6.15 -2.27 -10.20
N PRO A 371 5.80 -3.55 -10.43
CA PRO A 371 4.42 -4.01 -10.48
C PRO A 371 3.61 -3.67 -9.22
N GLN A 372 4.22 -3.79 -8.04
CA GLN A 372 3.56 -3.46 -6.77
C GLN A 372 3.06 -2.00 -6.74
N ALA A 373 3.81 -1.05 -7.28
CA ALA A 373 3.39 0.34 -7.39
C ALA A 373 2.40 0.56 -8.54
N LEU A 374 2.65 -0.09 -9.69
CA LEU A 374 1.86 0.11 -10.90
C LEU A 374 0.46 -0.49 -10.85
N THR A 375 0.23 -1.58 -10.11
CA THR A 375 -1.11 -2.18 -9.99
C THR A 375 -2.14 -1.17 -9.52
N GLY A 376 -1.80 -0.33 -8.53
CA GLY A 376 -2.66 0.75 -8.06
C GLY A 376 -2.96 1.78 -9.15
N ALA A 377 -1.97 2.15 -9.97
CA ALA A 377 -2.14 3.09 -11.08
C ALA A 377 -3.01 2.49 -12.20
N CYS A 378 -2.73 1.24 -12.60
CA CYS A 378 -3.53 0.52 -13.60
C CYS A 378 -5.01 0.41 -13.19
N ILE A 379 -5.28 0.08 -11.94
CA ILE A 379 -6.62 0.02 -11.39
C ILE A 379 -7.28 1.40 -11.40
N SER A 380 -6.58 2.44 -10.96
CA SER A 380 -7.09 3.81 -10.99
C SER A 380 -7.43 4.28 -12.40
N GLN A 381 -6.60 3.94 -13.38
CA GLN A 381 -6.86 4.23 -14.80
C GLN A 381 -8.06 3.46 -15.33
N GLN A 382 -8.24 2.17 -15.01
CA GLN A 382 -9.37 1.36 -15.46
C GLN A 382 -10.70 1.71 -14.78
N ALA A 383 -10.67 2.04 -13.49
CA ALA A 383 -11.84 2.43 -12.70
C ALA A 383 -12.25 3.89 -12.90
N THR A 384 -11.39 4.71 -13.45
CA THR A 384 -11.48 6.18 -13.53
C THR A 384 -11.56 6.85 -12.15
N LYS A 385 -11.49 8.17 -12.10
CA LYS A 385 -11.48 8.96 -10.85
C LYS A 385 -12.70 8.73 -9.93
N HIS A 386 -13.84 8.31 -10.50
CA HIS A 386 -15.10 8.16 -9.77
C HIS A 386 -15.20 6.87 -8.94
N ALA A 387 -14.38 5.85 -9.26
CA ALA A 387 -14.44 4.54 -8.62
C ALA A 387 -13.04 4.02 -8.20
N THR A 388 -12.02 4.88 -8.20
CA THR A 388 -10.63 4.55 -7.88
C THR A 388 -10.48 3.98 -6.47
N GLY A 389 -11.16 4.55 -5.49
CA GLY A 389 -11.08 4.10 -4.10
C GLY A 389 -11.61 2.68 -3.92
N THR A 390 -12.82 2.41 -4.43
CA THR A 390 -13.45 1.09 -4.37
C THR A 390 -12.62 0.03 -5.10
N ALA A 391 -12.16 0.32 -6.32
CA ALA A 391 -11.39 -0.61 -7.12
C ALA A 391 -10.03 -0.94 -6.49
N ASN A 392 -9.30 0.04 -5.98
CA ASN A 392 -8.06 -0.18 -5.24
C ASN A 392 -8.28 -0.85 -3.88
N GLY A 393 -9.47 -0.70 -3.30
CA GLY A 393 -9.89 -1.44 -2.13
C GLY A 393 -9.93 -2.96 -2.38
N ILE A 394 -10.52 -3.38 -3.52
CA ILE A 394 -10.53 -4.79 -3.95
C ILE A 394 -9.09 -5.31 -4.09
N ALA A 395 -8.26 -4.61 -4.84
CA ALA A 395 -6.85 -5.01 -5.00
C ALA A 395 -6.11 -5.08 -3.65
N GLY A 396 -6.50 -4.25 -2.68
CA GLY A 396 -5.99 -4.31 -1.32
C GLY A 396 -6.32 -5.62 -0.60
N ILE A 397 -7.55 -6.11 -0.73
CA ILE A 397 -7.95 -7.42 -0.17
C ILE A 397 -7.05 -8.52 -0.77
N PHE A 398 -6.94 -8.57 -2.10
CA PHE A 398 -6.11 -9.57 -2.77
C PHE A 398 -4.64 -9.46 -2.37
N GLY A 399 -4.07 -8.24 -2.37
CA GLY A 399 -2.68 -8.03 -1.96
C GLY A 399 -2.40 -8.50 -0.54
N TYR A 400 -3.28 -8.22 0.43
CA TYR A 400 -3.08 -8.64 1.82
C TYR A 400 -3.50 -10.09 2.10
N ALA A 401 -4.35 -10.71 1.27
CA ALA A 401 -4.61 -12.14 1.34
C ALA A 401 -3.36 -12.99 1.10
N SER A 402 -2.36 -12.47 0.35
CA SER A 402 -1.08 -13.13 0.13
C SER A 402 -0.26 -13.32 1.41
N THR A 403 -0.51 -12.54 2.47
CA THR A 403 0.16 -12.73 3.77
C THR A 403 -0.18 -14.08 4.41
N ALA A 404 -1.36 -14.64 4.12
CA ALA A 404 -1.71 -15.97 4.57
C ALA A 404 -0.84 -17.06 3.88
N ILE A 405 -0.53 -16.85 2.60
CA ILE A 405 0.40 -17.73 1.87
C ILE A 405 1.81 -17.61 2.45
N SER A 406 2.32 -16.36 2.57
CA SER A 406 3.66 -16.12 3.10
C SER A 406 3.81 -16.61 4.55
N GLY A 407 2.85 -16.29 5.44
CA GLY A 407 2.96 -16.66 6.84
C GLY A 407 2.74 -18.14 7.11
N ILE A 408 1.58 -18.68 6.72
CA ILE A 408 1.15 -20.03 7.11
C ILE A 408 1.74 -21.09 6.19
N LEU A 409 1.51 -20.95 4.87
CA LEU A 409 1.93 -21.97 3.91
C LEU A 409 3.45 -22.06 3.82
N PHE A 410 4.16 -20.93 3.73
CA PHE A 410 5.61 -20.93 3.59
C PHE A 410 6.32 -21.33 4.87
N GLY A 411 5.77 -21.04 6.05
CA GLY A 411 6.27 -21.58 7.31
C GLY A 411 6.19 -23.10 7.33
N PHE A 412 5.04 -23.67 6.97
CA PHE A 412 4.85 -25.11 6.87
C PHE A 412 5.78 -25.75 5.80
N LEU A 413 5.92 -25.11 4.64
CA LEU A 413 6.77 -25.63 3.56
C LEU A 413 8.25 -25.60 3.93
N ALA A 414 8.73 -24.54 4.58
CA ALA A 414 10.12 -24.40 5.00
C ALA A 414 10.52 -25.48 6.03
N ASP A 415 9.58 -25.87 6.90
CA ASP A 415 9.78 -26.93 7.90
C ASP A 415 9.53 -28.35 7.34
N SER A 416 9.02 -28.47 6.12
CA SER A 416 8.76 -29.75 5.48
C SER A 416 10.04 -30.43 4.96
N VAL A 417 9.94 -31.70 4.55
CA VAL A 417 11.03 -32.44 3.89
C VAL A 417 11.52 -31.80 2.58
N TRP A 418 10.70 -30.95 1.96
CA TRP A 418 11.03 -30.20 0.73
C TRP A 418 11.78 -28.89 1.03
N GLY A 419 11.72 -28.43 2.30
CA GLY A 419 12.46 -27.27 2.80
C GLY A 419 12.26 -25.99 1.96
N TRP A 420 13.29 -25.18 1.91
CA TRP A 420 13.29 -23.90 1.19
C TRP A 420 13.02 -24.03 -0.31
N ASP A 421 13.37 -25.15 -0.94
CA ASP A 421 13.12 -25.37 -2.37
C ASP A 421 11.63 -25.29 -2.70
N SER A 422 10.76 -25.82 -1.83
CA SER A 422 9.31 -25.74 -2.01
C SER A 422 8.77 -24.29 -1.90
N VAL A 423 9.30 -23.49 -0.99
CA VAL A 423 8.92 -22.08 -0.85
C VAL A 423 9.23 -21.29 -2.12
N PHE A 424 10.44 -21.51 -2.69
CA PHE A 424 10.83 -20.83 -3.92
C PHE A 424 10.03 -21.32 -5.13
N LEU A 425 9.81 -22.62 -5.26
CA LEU A 425 9.01 -23.18 -6.36
C LEU A 425 7.58 -22.62 -6.36
N VAL A 426 6.92 -22.57 -5.20
CA VAL A 426 5.57 -22.01 -5.08
C VAL A 426 5.59 -20.52 -5.40
N SER A 427 6.57 -19.76 -4.90
CA SER A 427 6.67 -18.32 -5.20
C SER A 427 6.87 -18.07 -6.70
N ILE A 428 7.74 -18.83 -7.37
CA ILE A 428 7.97 -18.73 -8.81
C ILE A 428 6.72 -19.13 -9.60
N ALA A 429 5.98 -20.17 -9.15
CA ALA A 429 4.72 -20.55 -9.77
C ALA A 429 3.70 -19.39 -9.73
N PHE A 430 3.60 -18.66 -8.61
CA PHE A 430 2.77 -17.46 -8.54
C PHE A 430 3.26 -16.36 -9.49
N GLY A 431 4.57 -16.13 -9.64
CA GLY A 431 5.11 -15.21 -10.64
C GLY A 431 4.70 -15.59 -12.07
N ILE A 432 4.83 -16.87 -12.44
CA ILE A 432 4.42 -17.35 -13.76
C ILE A 432 2.91 -17.18 -13.97
N VAL A 433 2.09 -17.54 -12.98
CA VAL A 433 0.63 -17.34 -13.03
C VAL A 433 0.29 -15.84 -13.17
N GLY A 434 0.97 -14.99 -12.42
CA GLY A 434 0.84 -13.53 -12.52
C GLY A 434 1.16 -13.02 -13.94
N ALA A 435 2.29 -13.45 -14.49
CA ALA A 435 2.70 -13.11 -15.85
C ALA A 435 1.65 -13.56 -16.91
N ILE A 436 1.15 -14.79 -16.81
CA ILE A 436 0.10 -15.29 -17.71
C ILE A 436 -1.16 -14.44 -17.62
N LEU A 437 -1.62 -14.13 -16.40
CA LEU A 437 -2.81 -13.32 -16.17
C LEU A 437 -2.66 -11.92 -16.76
N ILE A 438 -1.58 -11.20 -16.44
CA ILE A 438 -1.42 -9.83 -16.92
C ILE A 438 -1.12 -9.78 -18.43
N ALA A 439 -0.55 -10.84 -19.03
CA ALA A 439 -0.33 -10.96 -20.46
C ALA A 439 -1.66 -10.96 -21.26
N THR A 440 -2.76 -11.48 -20.68
CA THR A 440 -4.09 -11.41 -21.30
C THR A 440 -4.55 -9.97 -21.55
N MET A 441 -4.01 -9.01 -20.81
CA MET A 441 -4.30 -7.59 -20.96
C MET A 441 -3.37 -6.85 -21.94
N TRP A 442 -2.45 -7.53 -22.66
CA TRP A 442 -1.46 -6.88 -23.52
C TRP A 442 -2.07 -5.83 -24.47
N ASN A 443 -3.23 -6.14 -25.06
CA ASN A 443 -3.96 -5.27 -25.98
C ASN A 443 -5.07 -4.43 -25.30
N ALA A 444 -5.20 -4.51 -23.97
CA ALA A 444 -6.20 -3.74 -23.25
C ALA A 444 -5.96 -2.22 -23.41
N PRO A 445 -7.03 -1.41 -23.32
CA PRO A 445 -6.90 0.04 -23.33
C PRO A 445 -6.12 0.52 -22.11
N ALA A 446 -5.39 1.63 -22.27
CA ALA A 446 -4.64 2.24 -21.16
C ALA A 446 -5.57 2.71 -20.03
N THR A 447 -6.76 3.20 -20.38
CA THR A 447 -7.72 3.77 -19.43
C THR A 447 -9.13 3.26 -19.68
N GLY A 448 -9.97 3.34 -18.64
CA GLY A 448 -11.41 3.00 -18.69
C GLY A 448 -12.33 4.18 -19.05
N TYR A 449 -11.80 5.34 -19.47
CA TYR A 449 -12.64 6.54 -19.69
C TYR A 449 -13.70 6.33 -20.76
N ALA A 450 -13.37 5.75 -21.91
CA ALA A 450 -14.35 5.45 -22.95
C ALA A 450 -15.46 4.47 -22.50
N ARG A 451 -15.15 3.56 -21.59
CA ARG A 451 -16.16 2.69 -20.94
C ARG A 451 -17.01 3.50 -19.97
N SER A 452 -16.39 4.39 -19.18
CA SER A 452 -17.07 5.26 -18.22
C SER A 452 -18.11 6.13 -18.91
N GLU A 453 -17.78 6.77 -20.03
CA GLU A 453 -18.69 7.61 -20.81
C GLU A 453 -19.93 6.83 -21.27
N ARG A 454 -19.74 5.62 -21.81
CA ARG A 454 -20.85 4.73 -22.19
C ARG A 454 -21.74 4.35 -21.01
N VAL A 455 -21.13 4.00 -19.88
CA VAL A 455 -21.88 3.63 -18.66
C VAL A 455 -22.69 4.82 -18.13
N ILE A 456 -22.13 6.01 -18.16
CA ILE A 456 -22.81 7.24 -17.74
C ILE A 456 -24.00 7.55 -18.68
N ALA A 457 -23.80 7.47 -19.99
CA ALA A 457 -24.89 7.68 -20.97
C ALA A 457 -26.05 6.69 -20.75
N GLU A 458 -25.76 5.40 -20.51
CA GLU A 458 -26.79 4.39 -20.20
C GLU A 458 -27.52 4.64 -18.88
N ILE A 459 -26.85 5.17 -17.86
CA ILE A 459 -27.48 5.48 -16.57
C ILE A 459 -28.43 6.68 -16.74
N ASN A 460 -28.02 7.69 -17.50
CA ASN A 460 -28.84 8.89 -17.75
C ASN A 460 -30.06 8.60 -18.61
N ALA A 461 -29.92 7.80 -19.66
CA ALA A 461 -31.04 7.39 -20.48
C ALA A 461 -32.13 6.68 -19.66
N LYS A 462 -31.76 5.78 -18.78
CA LYS A 462 -32.70 5.04 -17.88
C LYS A 462 -33.25 5.84 -16.70
N SER A 463 -32.79 7.06 -16.47
CA SER A 463 -33.32 7.96 -15.43
C SER A 463 -34.31 8.98 -15.99
N GLN A 464 -34.49 9.02 -17.31
CA GLN A 464 -35.48 9.87 -18.04
C GLN A 464 -36.74 9.08 -18.40
N ASP A 465 -36.70 7.76 -18.38
CA ASP A 465 -37.84 6.85 -18.43
C ASP A 465 -38.36 6.55 -17.01
#